data_f150b051549660be3924190511494ce5
#
_entry.id   f150b051549660be3924190511494ce5
#
_cell.length_a   1.000
_cell.length_b   1.000
_cell.length_c   1.000
_cell.angle_alpha   90.00
_cell.angle_beta   90.00
_cell.angle_gamma   90.00
#
_symmetry.space_group_name_H-M   'P 1'
#
loop_
_entity.id
_entity.type
_entity.pdbx_description
1 polymer ?
#
loop_
_entity_poly.entity_id
_entity_poly.type
_entity_poly.pdbx_seq_one_letter_code
_entity_poly.pdbx_strand_id
1 'polypeptide(L)'
;MAGDMSYNTGYHNEDNTDNEVEYMEEVRSFGYICPKCGKAVLGTRSVFALQAAAARIGCECGESELEIQTDGVKFRLWVPCGLCGGTPQAEVDVSAILTGRGVGLACPETKQLCCYAGDTRQVQSAMEELAIRAEKEKCEEKEAFTDNVIMYEVLSELKDIAARGGIRCTCGSAEYGIQVHRDAVELICRRCGG
;
A
#
# COMPACT_ATOMS: atom_id res chain seq x y z
N MET A 1 -37.62 -52.41 68.67
CA MET A 1 -36.14 -52.37 68.58
C MET A 1 -35.83 -51.93 67.18
N ALA A 2 -35.46 -50.69 67.08
CA ALA A 2 -35.17 -50.00 65.81
C ALA A 2 -33.72 -50.19 65.41
N GLY A 3 -33.49 -50.64 64.19
CA GLY A 3 -32.18 -50.79 63.58
C GLY A 3 -31.98 -49.62 62.63
N ASP A 4 -31.00 -48.80 62.99
CA ASP A 4 -30.62 -47.62 62.26
C ASP A 4 -29.68 -48.03 61.10
N MET A 5 -30.08 -47.79 59.84
CA MET A 5 -29.21 -47.96 58.66
C MET A 5 -28.86 -46.58 58.12
N SER A 6 -27.71 -46.09 58.48
CA SER A 6 -27.11 -44.90 57.87
C SER A 6 -26.49 -45.25 56.54
N TYR A 7 -27.05 -44.72 55.47
CA TYR A 7 -26.45 -44.73 54.12
C TYR A 7 -25.56 -43.50 53.94
N ASN A 8 -24.28 -43.78 53.85
CA ASN A 8 -23.28 -42.78 53.49
C ASN A 8 -23.16 -42.75 51.96
N THR A 9 -23.82 -41.81 51.30
CA THR A 9 -23.63 -41.53 49.88
C THR A 9 -22.54 -40.44 49.70
N GLY A 10 -21.31 -40.93 49.52
CA GLY A 10 -20.21 -40.07 49.06
C GLY A 10 -20.50 -39.66 47.60
N TYR A 11 -20.84 -38.41 47.41
CA TYR A 11 -20.80 -37.78 46.08
C TYR A 11 -19.34 -37.45 45.77
N HIS A 12 -18.76 -38.22 44.86
CA HIS A 12 -17.55 -37.80 44.15
C HIS A 12 -17.94 -36.63 43.28
N ASN A 13 -17.46 -35.46 43.60
CA ASN A 13 -17.38 -34.35 42.65
C ASN A 13 -16.33 -34.77 41.62
N GLU A 14 -16.79 -35.20 40.45
CA GLU A 14 -15.96 -35.27 39.28
C GLU A 14 -15.69 -33.82 38.87
N ASP A 15 -14.41 -33.45 38.86
CA ASP A 15 -13.90 -32.22 38.34
C ASP A 15 -14.38 -32.03 36.92
N ASN A 16 -15.38 -31.16 36.75
CA ASN A 16 -15.83 -30.66 35.46
C ASN A 16 -14.72 -29.71 35.02
N THR A 17 -13.68 -30.24 34.38
CA THR A 17 -12.76 -29.44 33.59
C THR A 17 -13.60 -28.92 32.43
N ASP A 18 -14.16 -27.72 32.61
CA ASP A 18 -14.75 -26.95 31.55
C ASP A 18 -13.67 -26.82 30.47
N ASN A 19 -13.79 -27.68 29.47
CA ASN A 19 -13.03 -27.58 28.25
C ASN A 19 -13.64 -26.38 27.52
N GLU A 20 -13.17 -25.18 27.87
CA GLU A 20 -13.44 -23.96 27.11
C GLU A 20 -12.88 -24.21 25.70
N VAL A 21 -13.75 -24.70 24.83
CA VAL A 21 -13.50 -24.71 23.40
C VAL A 21 -13.46 -23.24 23.01
N GLU A 22 -12.25 -22.67 23.00
CA GLU A 22 -11.99 -21.36 22.48
C GLU A 22 -12.39 -21.39 21.00
N TYR A 23 -13.60 -20.94 20.70
CA TYR A 23 -14.07 -20.76 19.34
C TYR A 23 -13.22 -19.66 18.72
N MET A 24 -12.13 -20.04 18.06
CA MET A 24 -11.34 -19.12 17.27
C MET A 24 -12.23 -18.56 16.17
N GLU A 25 -12.74 -17.36 16.42
CA GLU A 25 -13.54 -16.65 15.43
C GLU A 25 -12.71 -16.47 14.15
N GLU A 26 -13.23 -16.99 13.04
CA GLU A 26 -12.53 -16.85 11.77
C GLU A 26 -12.53 -15.40 11.33
N VAL A 27 -11.34 -14.85 11.16
CA VAL A 27 -11.12 -13.45 10.81
C VAL A 27 -10.51 -13.29 9.44
N ARG A 28 -10.78 -12.14 8.82
CA ARG A 28 -10.15 -11.70 7.56
C ARG A 28 -9.55 -10.32 7.73
N SER A 29 -8.40 -10.13 7.14
CA SER A 29 -7.67 -8.88 7.16
C SER A 29 -7.78 -8.16 5.83
N PHE A 30 -7.70 -6.84 5.92
CA PHE A 30 -7.69 -5.93 4.80
C PHE A 30 -6.58 -4.92 5.00
N GLY A 31 -5.88 -4.56 3.93
CA GLY A 31 -4.78 -3.61 4.00
C GLY A 31 -4.73 -2.70 2.79
N TYR A 32 -4.37 -1.43 3.00
CA TYR A 32 -4.15 -0.44 1.95
C TYR A 32 -3.10 0.58 2.39
N ILE A 33 -2.55 1.36 1.44
CA ILE A 33 -1.67 2.49 1.76
C ILE A 33 -2.51 3.77 1.83
N CYS A 34 -2.42 4.48 2.94
CA CYS A 34 -3.14 5.75 3.12
C CYS A 34 -2.62 6.81 2.14
N PRO A 35 -3.49 7.41 1.29
CA PRO A 35 -3.07 8.42 0.33
C PRO A 35 -2.60 9.73 0.98
N LYS A 36 -2.96 9.98 2.25
CA LYS A 36 -2.62 11.21 2.95
C LYS A 36 -1.32 11.13 3.73
N CYS A 37 -1.13 10.09 4.55
CA CYS A 37 0.07 9.97 5.37
C CYS A 37 1.10 8.95 4.85
N GLY A 38 0.76 8.17 3.82
CA GLY A 38 1.62 7.16 3.21
C GLY A 38 1.85 5.90 4.05
N LYS A 39 1.24 5.78 5.23
CA LYS A 39 1.38 4.61 6.09
C LYS A 39 0.53 3.45 5.59
N ALA A 40 1.01 2.22 5.80
CA ALA A 40 0.21 1.02 5.65
C ALA A 40 -0.88 0.98 6.72
N VAL A 41 -2.11 0.73 6.30
CA VAL A 41 -3.27 0.55 7.17
C VAL A 41 -3.67 -0.90 7.10
N LEU A 42 -3.78 -1.55 8.26
CA LEU A 42 -4.21 -2.94 8.40
C LEU A 42 -5.40 -2.98 9.36
N GLY A 43 -6.42 -3.73 8.99
CA GLY A 43 -7.58 -3.96 9.84
C GLY A 43 -8.13 -5.35 9.67
N THR A 44 -8.63 -5.92 10.76
CA THR A 44 -9.17 -7.28 10.81
C THR A 44 -10.64 -7.23 11.17
N ARG A 45 -11.44 -8.07 10.53
CA ARG A 45 -12.88 -8.24 10.81
C ARG A 45 -13.20 -9.71 10.86
N SER A 46 -14.12 -10.08 11.75
CA SER A 46 -14.64 -11.45 11.75
C SER A 46 -15.49 -11.73 10.51
N VAL A 47 -15.47 -12.96 10.06
CA VAL A 47 -16.28 -13.40 8.90
C VAL A 47 -17.76 -13.11 9.14
N PHE A 48 -18.23 -13.29 10.38
CA PHE A 48 -19.60 -12.97 10.76
C PHE A 48 -19.92 -11.47 10.60
N ALA A 49 -19.03 -10.59 11.11
CA ALA A 49 -19.21 -9.14 11.00
C ALA A 49 -19.22 -8.66 9.53
N LEU A 50 -18.36 -9.25 8.68
CA LEU A 50 -18.30 -8.94 7.25
C LEU A 50 -19.59 -9.32 6.50
N GLN A 51 -20.30 -10.35 6.95
CA GLN A 51 -21.56 -10.79 6.34
C GLN A 51 -22.78 -10.04 6.88
N ALA A 52 -22.71 -9.53 8.10
CA ALA A 52 -23.85 -8.94 8.79
C ALA A 52 -24.06 -7.44 8.45
N ALA A 53 -23.02 -6.68 8.20
CA ALA A 53 -23.09 -5.24 7.99
C ALA A 53 -21.91 -4.69 7.20
N ALA A 54 -22.04 -3.44 6.74
CA ALA A 54 -20.90 -2.70 6.19
C ALA A 54 -19.79 -2.54 7.24
N ALA A 55 -18.56 -2.83 6.84
CA ALA A 55 -17.38 -2.69 7.67
C ALA A 55 -16.50 -1.54 7.18
N ARG A 56 -15.79 -0.90 8.11
CA ARG A 56 -14.89 0.22 7.82
C ARG A 56 -13.57 0.03 8.52
N ILE A 57 -12.48 0.40 7.82
CA ILE A 57 -11.11 0.34 8.34
C ILE A 57 -10.46 1.68 8.06
N GLY A 58 -10.37 2.52 9.08
CA GLY A 58 -9.81 3.86 9.02
C GLY A 58 -8.31 3.90 9.28
N CYS A 59 -7.63 4.86 8.66
CA CYS A 59 -6.26 5.21 9.01
C CYS A 59 -6.22 5.99 10.34
N GLU A 60 -5.17 5.80 11.12
CA GLU A 60 -4.94 6.56 12.37
C GLU A 60 -4.88 8.08 12.16
N CYS A 61 -4.52 8.54 10.95
CA CYS A 61 -4.53 9.97 10.63
C CYS A 61 -5.94 10.57 10.46
N GLY A 62 -6.99 9.74 10.42
CA GLY A 62 -8.38 10.17 10.25
C GLY A 62 -8.80 10.57 8.83
N GLU A 63 -7.86 10.63 7.87
CA GLU A 63 -8.07 11.22 6.55
C GLU A 63 -8.42 10.19 5.44
N SER A 64 -8.40 8.90 5.76
CA SER A 64 -8.75 7.85 4.80
C SER A 64 -9.41 6.66 5.48
N GLU A 65 -10.34 6.03 4.78
CA GLU A 65 -11.11 4.90 5.27
C GLU A 65 -11.42 3.95 4.11
N LEU A 66 -11.14 2.66 4.30
CA LEU A 66 -11.59 1.58 3.43
C LEU A 66 -13.00 1.18 3.87
N GLU A 67 -13.96 1.23 2.96
CA GLU A 67 -15.32 0.76 3.20
C GLU A 67 -15.54 -0.59 2.49
N ILE A 68 -16.22 -1.51 3.18
CA ILE A 68 -16.46 -2.88 2.73
C ILE A 68 -17.95 -3.15 2.88
N GLN A 69 -18.62 -3.56 1.81
CA GLN A 69 -20.01 -3.98 1.80
C GLN A 69 -20.16 -5.32 1.08
N THR A 70 -21.18 -6.09 1.41
CA THR A 70 -21.49 -7.33 0.72
C THR A 70 -22.99 -7.45 0.40
N ASP A 71 -23.29 -8.11 -0.70
CA ASP A 71 -24.62 -8.55 -1.07
C ASP A 71 -24.81 -10.07 -0.86
N GLY A 72 -23.84 -10.74 -0.24
CA GLY A 72 -23.79 -12.19 -0.01
C GLY A 72 -23.14 -12.98 -1.15
N VAL A 73 -22.95 -12.39 -2.33
CA VAL A 73 -22.29 -12.99 -3.49
C VAL A 73 -20.95 -12.30 -3.76
N LYS A 74 -20.94 -10.98 -3.66
CA LYS A 74 -19.76 -10.16 -3.87
C LYS A 74 -19.50 -9.21 -2.70
N PHE A 75 -18.24 -8.93 -2.47
CA PHE A 75 -17.80 -7.79 -1.70
C PHE A 75 -17.59 -6.60 -2.66
N ARG A 76 -18.06 -5.43 -2.24
CA ARG A 76 -17.75 -4.13 -2.83
C ARG A 76 -16.87 -3.36 -1.86
N LEU A 77 -15.71 -2.96 -2.34
CA LEU A 77 -14.70 -2.27 -1.54
C LEU A 77 -14.43 -0.89 -2.15
N TRP A 78 -14.55 0.16 -1.36
CA TRP A 78 -14.09 1.50 -1.72
C TRP A 78 -12.72 1.71 -1.10
N VAL A 79 -11.70 1.61 -1.94
CA VAL A 79 -10.31 1.53 -1.50
C VAL A 79 -9.62 2.88 -1.69
N PRO A 80 -9.16 3.55 -0.62
CA PRO A 80 -8.30 4.72 -0.77
C PRO A 80 -7.00 4.33 -1.47
N CYS A 81 -6.70 4.93 -2.61
CA CYS A 81 -5.51 4.62 -3.40
C CYS A 81 -4.40 5.62 -3.14
N GLY A 82 -3.27 5.16 -2.63
CA GLY A 82 -2.09 6.00 -2.35
C GLY A 82 -1.40 6.57 -3.59
N LEU A 83 -1.71 6.04 -4.79
CA LEU A 83 -1.09 6.47 -6.04
C LEU A 83 -1.92 7.49 -6.81
N CYS A 84 -3.24 7.25 -6.98
CA CYS A 84 -4.10 8.21 -7.68
C CYS A 84 -4.77 9.24 -6.76
N GLY A 85 -4.69 9.04 -5.45
CA GLY A 85 -5.35 9.88 -4.44
C GLY A 85 -6.88 9.77 -4.40
N GLY A 86 -7.48 8.94 -5.26
CA GLY A 86 -8.92 8.69 -5.30
C GLY A 86 -9.34 7.50 -4.42
N THR A 87 -10.64 7.18 -4.47
CA THR A 87 -11.22 6.03 -3.77
C THR A 87 -11.94 5.13 -4.77
N PRO A 88 -11.21 4.39 -5.62
CA PRO A 88 -11.81 3.49 -6.59
C PRO A 88 -12.62 2.38 -5.91
N GLN A 89 -13.69 1.97 -6.59
CA GLN A 89 -14.48 0.82 -6.20
C GLN A 89 -13.91 -0.45 -6.84
N ALA A 90 -13.77 -1.50 -6.05
CA ALA A 90 -13.44 -2.84 -6.50
C ALA A 90 -14.55 -3.82 -6.13
N GLU A 91 -14.79 -4.81 -6.98
CA GLU A 91 -15.70 -5.92 -6.71
C GLU A 91 -14.92 -7.25 -6.72
N VAL A 92 -15.23 -8.10 -5.76
CA VAL A 92 -14.57 -9.39 -5.58
C VAL A 92 -15.58 -10.41 -5.08
N ASP A 93 -15.48 -11.66 -5.51
CA ASP A 93 -16.36 -12.74 -5.03
C ASP A 93 -16.13 -12.99 -3.54
N VAL A 94 -17.20 -13.22 -2.80
CA VAL A 94 -17.18 -13.51 -1.35
C VAL A 94 -16.24 -14.68 -1.05
N SER A 95 -16.25 -15.73 -1.87
CA SER A 95 -15.39 -16.89 -1.71
C SER A 95 -13.90 -16.57 -1.81
N ALA A 96 -13.49 -15.60 -2.64
CA ALA A 96 -12.08 -15.24 -2.80
C ALA A 96 -11.49 -14.63 -1.52
N ILE A 97 -12.28 -13.89 -0.76
CA ILE A 97 -11.88 -13.31 0.52
C ILE A 97 -12.08 -14.31 1.67
N LEU A 98 -13.22 -14.98 1.73
CA LEU A 98 -13.57 -15.79 2.89
C LEU A 98 -12.88 -17.17 2.90
N THR A 99 -12.68 -17.80 1.76
CA THR A 99 -12.09 -19.15 1.66
C THR A 99 -10.71 -19.16 0.97
N GLY A 100 -10.39 -18.09 0.25
CA GLY A 100 -9.13 -17.93 -0.43
C GLY A 100 -7.98 -17.55 0.51
N ARG A 101 -6.76 -17.74 0.03
CA ARG A 101 -5.55 -17.30 0.76
C ARG A 101 -5.41 -15.79 0.84
N GLY A 102 -5.98 -15.08 -0.10
CA GLY A 102 -5.98 -13.62 -0.20
C GLY A 102 -6.06 -13.16 -1.64
N VAL A 103 -6.54 -11.95 -1.83
CA VAL A 103 -6.69 -11.31 -3.13
C VAL A 103 -6.10 -9.91 -3.10
N GLY A 104 -5.29 -9.59 -4.12
CA GLY A 104 -4.82 -8.25 -4.39
C GLY A 104 -5.79 -7.51 -5.28
N LEU A 105 -6.14 -6.29 -4.93
CA LEU A 105 -7.05 -5.43 -5.68
C LEU A 105 -6.25 -4.33 -6.37
N ALA A 106 -6.40 -4.21 -7.69
CA ALA A 106 -5.75 -3.20 -8.49
C ALA A 106 -6.63 -1.95 -8.65
N CYS A 107 -6.03 -0.79 -8.55
CA CYS A 107 -6.68 0.46 -8.88
C CYS A 107 -7.01 0.52 -10.38
N PRO A 108 -8.26 0.82 -10.78
CA PRO A 108 -8.63 0.91 -12.19
C PRO A 108 -7.92 2.04 -12.94
N GLU A 109 -7.51 3.10 -12.23
CA GLU A 109 -6.81 4.25 -12.82
C GLU A 109 -5.31 3.96 -13.03
N THR A 110 -4.61 3.51 -11.98
CA THR A 110 -3.16 3.30 -12.02
C THR A 110 -2.76 1.91 -12.49
N LYS A 111 -3.71 0.94 -12.54
CA LYS A 111 -3.48 -0.48 -12.81
C LYS A 111 -2.55 -1.19 -11.81
N GLN A 112 -2.17 -0.51 -10.76
CA GLN A 112 -1.30 -1.04 -9.71
C GLN A 112 -2.12 -1.53 -8.52
N LEU A 113 -1.56 -2.49 -7.78
CA LEU A 113 -2.17 -3.01 -6.56
C LEU A 113 -2.27 -1.91 -5.50
N CYS A 114 -3.46 -1.71 -4.94
CA CYS A 114 -3.74 -0.68 -3.93
C CYS A 114 -4.32 -1.24 -2.62
N CYS A 115 -4.77 -2.50 -2.62
CA CYS A 115 -5.34 -3.16 -1.44
C CYS A 115 -5.10 -4.65 -1.49
N TYR A 116 -5.00 -5.26 -0.31
CA TYR A 116 -5.04 -6.72 -0.12
C TYR A 116 -6.13 -7.09 0.87
N ALA A 117 -6.81 -8.22 0.60
CA ALA A 117 -7.86 -8.76 1.47
C ALA A 117 -7.77 -10.28 1.56
N GLY A 118 -7.98 -10.86 2.76
CA GLY A 118 -7.96 -12.31 2.95
C GLY A 118 -7.33 -12.77 4.26
N ASP A 119 -6.53 -13.84 4.22
CA ASP A 119 -5.80 -14.35 5.38
C ASP A 119 -4.83 -13.32 5.98
N THR A 120 -4.84 -13.21 7.31
CA THR A 120 -4.08 -12.18 8.03
C THR A 120 -2.60 -12.19 7.72
N ARG A 121 -1.96 -13.37 7.70
CA ARG A 121 -0.51 -13.47 7.48
C ARG A 121 -0.14 -13.05 6.06
N GLN A 122 -0.96 -13.44 5.08
CA GLN A 122 -0.72 -13.11 3.69
C GLN A 122 -0.95 -11.63 3.40
N VAL A 123 -2.02 -11.05 3.96
CA VAL A 123 -2.28 -9.62 3.83
C VAL A 123 -1.15 -8.82 4.47
N GLN A 124 -0.68 -9.22 5.64
CA GLN A 124 0.44 -8.54 6.31
C GLN A 124 1.72 -8.56 5.47
N SER A 125 2.13 -9.73 4.97
CA SER A 125 3.31 -9.85 4.10
C SER A 125 3.17 -9.03 2.82
N ALA A 126 2.01 -9.08 2.17
CA ALA A 126 1.74 -8.31 0.96
C ALA A 126 1.76 -6.79 1.21
N MET A 127 1.28 -6.35 2.37
CA MET A 127 1.31 -4.93 2.75
C MET A 127 2.72 -4.43 3.07
N GLU A 128 3.57 -5.25 3.66
CA GLU A 128 4.98 -4.94 3.87
C GLU A 128 5.70 -4.73 2.53
N GLU A 129 5.49 -5.63 1.56
CA GLU A 129 6.05 -5.48 0.21
C GLU A 129 5.52 -4.23 -0.52
N LEU A 130 4.22 -3.95 -0.37
CA LEU A 130 3.61 -2.76 -0.98
C LEU A 130 4.15 -1.47 -0.36
N ALA A 131 4.37 -1.42 0.95
CA ALA A 131 4.94 -0.27 1.64
C ALA A 131 6.39 0.01 1.18
N ILE A 132 7.22 -1.02 1.08
CA ILE A 132 8.60 -0.91 0.57
C ILE A 132 8.61 -0.37 -0.86
N ARG A 133 7.71 -0.86 -1.73
CA ARG A 133 7.60 -0.39 -3.11
C ARG A 133 7.17 1.08 -3.18
N ALA A 134 6.18 1.47 -2.39
CA ALA A 134 5.69 2.84 -2.35
C ALA A 134 6.76 3.84 -1.84
N GLU A 135 7.60 3.43 -0.89
CA GLU A 135 8.72 4.24 -0.43
C GLU A 135 9.81 4.38 -1.51
N LYS A 136 10.11 3.29 -2.22
CA LYS A 136 11.08 3.31 -3.30
C LYS A 136 10.65 4.23 -4.45
N GLU A 137 9.38 4.14 -4.88
CA GLU A 137 8.82 5.01 -5.92
C GLU A 137 8.90 6.49 -5.50
N LYS A 138 8.57 6.82 -4.25
CA LYS A 138 8.71 8.19 -3.72
C LYS A 138 10.15 8.70 -3.68
N CYS A 139 11.13 7.83 -3.41
CA CYS A 139 12.55 8.19 -3.47
C CYS A 139 12.97 8.48 -4.91
N GLU A 140 12.61 7.61 -5.85
CA GLU A 140 12.93 7.78 -7.27
C GLU A 140 12.31 9.06 -7.86
N GLU A 141 11.07 9.39 -7.49
CA GLU A 141 10.42 10.65 -7.89
C GLU A 141 11.13 11.89 -7.32
N LYS A 142 11.57 11.85 -6.06
CA LYS A 142 12.31 12.96 -5.45
C LYS A 142 13.69 13.15 -6.09
N GLU A 143 14.40 12.06 -6.35
CA GLU A 143 15.69 12.11 -7.03
C GLU A 143 15.54 12.67 -8.45
N ALA A 144 14.57 12.16 -9.22
CA ALA A 144 14.27 12.66 -10.56
C ALA A 144 13.87 14.15 -10.57
N PHE A 145 13.10 14.60 -9.58
CA PHE A 145 12.72 16.01 -9.46
C PHE A 145 13.93 16.89 -9.13
N THR A 146 14.80 16.46 -8.21
CA THR A 146 16.02 17.19 -7.84
C THR A 146 16.98 17.28 -9.01
N ASP A 147 17.18 16.18 -9.74
CA ASP A 147 18.02 16.15 -10.95
C ASP A 147 17.49 17.09 -12.03
N ASN A 148 16.17 17.14 -12.23
CA ASN A 148 15.54 18.04 -13.19
C ASN A 148 15.71 19.52 -12.82
N VAL A 149 15.60 19.88 -11.53
CA VAL A 149 15.81 21.25 -11.05
C VAL A 149 17.26 21.67 -11.26
N ILE A 150 18.21 20.83 -10.86
CA ILE A 150 19.65 21.09 -11.04
C ILE A 150 19.98 21.22 -12.53
N MET A 151 19.46 20.31 -13.36
CA MET A 151 19.67 20.36 -14.80
C MET A 151 19.13 21.64 -15.43
N TYR A 152 17.97 22.11 -14.97
CA TYR A 152 17.37 23.36 -15.45
C TYR A 152 18.25 24.58 -15.06
N GLU A 153 18.78 24.62 -13.85
CA GLU A 153 19.70 25.67 -13.39
C GLU A 153 20.99 25.68 -14.22
N VAL A 154 21.60 24.51 -14.45
CA VAL A 154 22.81 24.38 -15.30
C VAL A 154 22.54 24.87 -16.72
N LEU A 155 21.41 24.50 -17.34
CA LEU A 155 21.06 24.97 -18.68
C LEU A 155 20.79 26.47 -18.73
N SER A 156 20.22 27.04 -17.67
CA SER A 156 20.02 28.50 -17.56
C SER A 156 21.36 29.26 -17.47
N GLU A 157 22.25 28.81 -16.61
CA GLU A 157 23.58 29.39 -16.49
C GLU A 157 24.38 29.28 -17.80
N LEU A 158 24.33 28.14 -18.48
CA LEU A 158 24.98 27.96 -19.79
C LEU A 158 24.45 28.95 -20.84
N LYS A 159 23.13 29.20 -20.87
CA LYS A 159 22.52 30.19 -21.75
C LYS A 159 23.06 31.60 -21.45
N ASP A 160 23.16 31.97 -20.20
CA ASP A 160 23.65 33.28 -19.77
C ASP A 160 25.14 33.47 -20.10
N ILE A 161 25.98 32.45 -19.92
CA ILE A 161 27.39 32.46 -20.31
C ILE A 161 27.52 32.58 -21.82
N ALA A 162 26.71 31.87 -22.60
CA ALA A 162 26.66 31.93 -24.04
C ALA A 162 26.25 33.31 -24.54
N ALA A 163 25.22 33.92 -23.96
CA ALA A 163 24.74 35.26 -24.32
C ALA A 163 25.81 36.34 -24.12
N ARG A 164 26.70 36.14 -23.12
CA ARG A 164 27.86 37.01 -22.85
C ARG A 164 29.08 36.67 -23.71
N GLY A 165 28.96 35.71 -24.65
CA GLY A 165 30.08 35.28 -25.51
C GLY A 165 31.17 34.47 -24.80
N GLY A 166 30.85 33.90 -23.63
CA GLY A 166 31.76 33.12 -22.79
C GLY A 166 32.05 31.70 -23.27
N ILE A 167 31.27 31.21 -24.25
CA ILE A 167 31.44 29.86 -24.82
C ILE A 167 32.07 29.99 -26.21
N ARG A 168 33.30 29.48 -26.37
CA ARG A 168 33.98 29.41 -27.66
C ARG A 168 34.78 28.13 -27.79
N CYS A 169 34.69 27.50 -28.93
CA CYS A 169 35.50 26.34 -29.27
C CYS A 169 36.95 26.79 -29.57
N THR A 170 37.90 25.89 -29.38
CA THR A 170 39.30 26.07 -29.78
C THR A 170 39.47 26.36 -31.26
N CYS A 171 38.51 25.91 -32.11
CA CYS A 171 38.47 26.28 -33.53
C CYS A 171 37.97 27.71 -33.82
N GLY A 172 37.66 28.50 -32.80
CA GLY A 172 37.19 29.89 -32.89
C GLY A 172 35.70 30.05 -33.12
N SER A 173 34.94 28.95 -33.29
CA SER A 173 33.48 28.98 -33.47
C SER A 173 32.76 29.19 -32.13
N ALA A 174 31.71 30.01 -32.16
CA ALA A 174 30.76 30.17 -31.07
C ALA A 174 29.45 29.34 -31.27
N GLU A 175 29.40 28.58 -32.37
CA GLU A 175 28.24 27.73 -32.67
C GLU A 175 28.39 26.37 -32.00
N TYR A 176 27.48 26.03 -31.09
CA TYR A 176 27.48 24.77 -30.35
C TYR A 176 26.06 24.13 -30.32
N GLY A 177 26.05 22.82 -30.16
CA GLY A 177 24.87 22.04 -29.76
C GLY A 177 25.00 21.69 -28.29
N ILE A 178 23.85 21.50 -27.65
CA ILE A 178 23.76 21.03 -26.27
C ILE A 178 23.23 19.61 -26.31
N GLN A 179 23.96 18.67 -25.69
CA GLN A 179 23.51 17.31 -25.46
C GLN A 179 23.35 17.10 -23.94
N VAL A 180 22.14 16.70 -23.54
CA VAL A 180 21.80 16.48 -22.14
C VAL A 180 21.87 15.00 -21.86
N HIS A 181 22.67 14.60 -20.89
CA HIS A 181 22.75 13.26 -20.31
C HIS A 181 22.08 13.26 -18.93
N ARG A 182 21.93 12.10 -18.33
CA ARG A 182 21.30 11.96 -17.00
C ARG A 182 22.04 12.74 -15.91
N ASP A 183 23.34 12.80 -15.97
CA ASP A 183 24.26 13.33 -14.96
C ASP A 183 25.20 14.40 -15.49
N ALA A 184 25.08 14.81 -16.77
CA ALA A 184 25.95 15.75 -17.40
C ALA A 184 25.27 16.54 -18.53
N VAL A 185 25.81 17.73 -18.82
CA VAL A 185 25.51 18.52 -20.01
C VAL A 185 26.76 18.65 -20.83
N GLU A 186 26.73 18.23 -22.09
CA GLU A 186 27.84 18.30 -23.03
C GLU A 186 27.61 19.38 -24.07
N LEU A 187 28.62 20.18 -24.33
CA LEU A 187 28.64 21.20 -25.38
C LEU A 187 29.45 20.69 -26.57
N ILE A 188 28.82 20.55 -27.71
CA ILE A 188 29.47 20.03 -28.92
C ILE A 188 29.56 21.17 -29.95
N CYS A 189 30.77 21.48 -30.40
CA CYS A 189 30.97 22.48 -31.45
C CYS A 189 30.37 22.00 -32.77
N ARG A 190 29.44 22.78 -33.35
CA ARG A 190 28.81 22.45 -34.64
C ARG A 190 29.75 22.48 -35.82
N ARG A 191 30.93 23.16 -35.69
CA ARG A 191 31.88 23.31 -36.76
C ARG A 191 32.94 22.21 -36.82
N CYS A 192 33.45 21.75 -35.68
CA CYS A 192 34.53 20.76 -35.64
C CYS A 192 34.19 19.48 -34.84
N GLY A 193 33.04 19.40 -34.17
CA GLY A 193 32.62 18.26 -33.44
C GLY A 193 33.30 18.05 -32.07
N GLY A 194 34.16 18.93 -31.60
CA GLY A 194 34.87 18.87 -30.32
C GLY A 194 34.28 19.77 -29.27
#